data_dbb6ee45dcf53a706f5138be3681b33b
#
_entry.id   dbb6ee45dcf53a706f5138be3681b33b
#
_cell.length_a   1.000
_cell.length_b   1.000
_cell.length_c   1.000
_cell.angle_alpha   90.00
_cell.angle_beta   90.00
_cell.angle_gamma   90.00
#
_symmetry.space_group_name_H-M   'P 1'
#
loop_
_entity.id
_entity.type
_entity.pdbx_description
1 polymer ?
#
loop_
_entity_poly.entity_id
_entity_poly.type
_entity_poly.pdbx_seq_one_letter_code
_entity_poly.pdbx_strand_id
1 'polypeptide(L)'
;MLFFTLKGSDILGRRIAAAGGWPIAPHEERDFDRGEHKARPLIDPRGRDVFVLAALQGGPEASVNDRLLRLLFFLATCRDHGAARVTAIAPYLPYGRKDRRTKAFDPLGIRYVAQTIEAMGCDQLVTLEAHNIAALDCAFRRPVLHLATDRLWAADIAARVKDAARPLAVLSPDPGGVKRAQLMAEALETATQRPVRFGFVEKRRSAGVVSGTQFAGDVAGASVHVVDDMICGGGTLLRAAQAARAHGAAQVHGLATHALFTDTLVDLVRGNGAFDSLTVTDSVAPFAQVAMGLAGRLRVLGVAPMIAEAIACIHDARPQSAPAPPCVVPLATHQ
;
A
#
# COMPACT_ATOMS: atom_id res chain seq x y z
N MET A 1 2.71 -1.48 -26.12
CA MET A 1 3.04 -1.05 -24.74
C MET A 1 4.46 -1.49 -24.39
N LEU A 2 5.15 -0.77 -23.49
CA LEU A 2 6.41 -1.18 -22.86
C LEU A 2 6.22 -1.13 -21.34
N PHE A 3 6.59 -2.21 -20.64
CA PHE A 3 6.50 -2.30 -19.20
C PHE A 3 7.90 -2.47 -18.60
N PHE A 4 8.36 -1.47 -17.85
CA PHE A 4 9.66 -1.45 -17.19
C PHE A 4 9.51 -1.63 -15.68
N THR A 5 10.48 -2.29 -15.07
CA THR A 5 10.53 -2.52 -13.62
C THR A 5 11.88 -2.05 -13.09
N LEU A 6 11.91 -0.92 -12.40
CA LEU A 6 13.16 -0.38 -11.85
C LEU A 6 13.69 -1.21 -10.68
N LYS A 7 14.97 -1.11 -10.42
CA LYS A 7 15.72 -1.83 -9.38
C LYS A 7 14.98 -1.80 -8.03
N GLY A 8 14.84 -2.96 -7.43
CA GLY A 8 14.05 -3.16 -6.20
C GLY A 8 12.56 -3.43 -6.43
N SER A 9 12.09 -3.43 -7.70
CA SER A 9 10.71 -3.79 -8.07
C SER A 9 10.60 -5.15 -8.75
N ASP A 10 11.70 -5.88 -8.89
CA ASP A 10 11.83 -7.05 -9.75
C ASP A 10 10.83 -8.17 -9.44
N ILE A 11 10.62 -8.48 -8.15
CA ILE A 11 9.72 -9.56 -7.73
C ILE A 11 8.27 -9.20 -8.07
N LEU A 12 7.84 -8.01 -7.67
CA LEU A 12 6.48 -7.53 -7.96
C LEU A 12 6.30 -7.36 -9.47
N GLY A 13 7.30 -6.80 -10.17
CA GLY A 13 7.28 -6.61 -11.61
C GLY A 13 7.10 -7.90 -12.40
N ARG A 14 7.83 -8.97 -12.05
CA ARG A 14 7.62 -10.30 -12.67
C ARG A 14 6.21 -10.84 -12.43
N ARG A 15 5.65 -10.65 -11.24
CA ARG A 15 4.27 -11.07 -10.93
C ARG A 15 3.24 -10.30 -11.73
N ILE A 16 3.42 -8.98 -11.87
CA ILE A 16 2.55 -8.12 -12.70
C ILE A 16 2.62 -8.52 -14.16
N ALA A 17 3.85 -8.69 -14.70
CA ALA A 17 4.06 -9.12 -16.08
C ALA A 17 3.41 -10.48 -16.36
N ALA A 18 3.57 -11.44 -15.45
CA ALA A 18 2.96 -12.76 -15.56
C ALA A 18 1.42 -12.68 -15.50
N ALA A 19 0.85 -11.89 -14.61
CA ALA A 19 -0.60 -11.68 -14.48
C ALA A 19 -1.20 -11.00 -15.72
N GLY A 20 -0.45 -10.07 -16.34
CA GLY A 20 -0.90 -9.37 -17.54
C GLY A 20 -0.57 -10.05 -18.86
N GLY A 21 0.29 -11.07 -18.86
CA GLY A 21 0.66 -11.80 -20.07
C GLY A 21 1.61 -11.03 -21.01
N TRP A 22 2.40 -10.08 -20.51
CA TRP A 22 3.36 -9.32 -21.32
C TRP A 22 4.80 -9.41 -20.78
N PRO A 23 5.81 -9.18 -21.64
CA PRO A 23 7.20 -9.20 -21.23
C PRO A 23 7.57 -7.93 -20.45
N ILE A 24 8.59 -8.04 -19.58
CA ILE A 24 9.30 -6.88 -19.02
C ILE A 24 10.22 -6.34 -20.10
N ALA A 25 10.14 -5.04 -20.37
CA ALA A 25 10.97 -4.37 -21.36
C ALA A 25 12.41 -4.23 -20.85
N PRO A 26 13.41 -4.50 -21.68
CA PRO A 26 14.81 -4.42 -21.28
C PRO A 26 15.24 -2.97 -21.03
N HIS A 27 15.98 -2.77 -19.95
CA HIS A 27 16.60 -1.50 -19.59
C HIS A 27 17.92 -1.74 -18.87
N GLU A 28 18.74 -0.71 -18.77
CA GLU A 28 20.00 -0.69 -18.04
C GLU A 28 19.87 0.26 -16.86
N GLU A 29 20.27 -0.19 -15.67
CA GLU A 29 20.50 0.67 -14.51
C GLU A 29 21.94 0.48 -14.04
N ARG A 30 22.65 1.58 -13.87
CA ARG A 30 24.03 1.61 -13.40
C ARG A 30 24.18 2.60 -12.27
N ASP A 31 24.75 2.16 -11.18
CA ASP A 31 25.15 3.01 -10.08
C ASP A 31 26.61 3.44 -10.26
N PHE A 32 26.88 4.71 -9.97
CA PHE A 32 28.21 5.30 -9.95
C PHE A 32 28.67 5.49 -8.51
N ASP A 33 29.96 5.73 -8.35
CA ASP A 33 30.53 6.06 -7.05
C ASP A 33 29.82 7.26 -6.42
N ARG A 34 29.61 7.19 -5.10
CA ARG A 34 28.97 8.25 -4.29
C ARG A 34 27.48 8.47 -4.54
N GLY A 35 26.78 7.49 -5.12
CA GLY A 35 25.32 7.46 -5.15
C GLY A 35 24.66 8.07 -6.38
N GLU A 36 25.41 8.55 -7.36
CA GLU A 36 24.84 8.90 -8.67
C GLU A 36 24.41 7.65 -9.43
N HIS A 37 23.42 7.78 -10.30
CA HIS A 37 22.95 6.66 -11.11
C HIS A 37 22.63 7.08 -12.54
N LYS A 38 22.60 6.09 -13.42
CA LYS A 38 22.10 6.20 -14.80
C LYS A 38 21.11 5.08 -15.04
N ALA A 39 19.96 5.41 -15.62
CA ALA A 39 18.99 4.42 -16.07
C ALA A 39 18.52 4.78 -17.48
N ARG A 40 18.41 3.76 -18.38
CA ARG A 40 17.93 3.99 -19.76
C ARG A 40 17.19 2.78 -20.30
N PRO A 41 16.16 2.96 -21.15
CA PRO A 41 15.58 1.87 -21.92
C PRO A 41 16.60 1.31 -22.92
N LEU A 42 16.57 0.00 -23.13
CA LEU A 42 17.34 -0.68 -24.19
C LEU A 42 16.48 -1.00 -25.43
N ILE A 43 15.26 -0.49 -25.45
CA ILE A 43 14.31 -0.58 -26.55
C ILE A 43 13.76 0.82 -26.83
N ASP A 44 13.54 1.15 -28.11
CA ASP A 44 13.05 2.48 -28.53
C ASP A 44 11.65 2.77 -27.95
N PRO A 45 11.49 3.79 -27.08
CA PRO A 45 10.20 4.16 -26.50
C PRO A 45 9.34 5.04 -27.42
N ARG A 46 9.86 5.48 -28.55
CA ARG A 46 9.20 6.44 -29.45
C ARG A 46 7.84 5.94 -29.92
N GLY A 47 6.82 6.79 -29.73
CA GLY A 47 5.43 6.47 -30.08
C GLY A 47 4.79 5.35 -29.24
N ARG A 48 5.47 4.86 -28.20
CA ARG A 48 4.99 3.75 -27.38
C ARG A 48 4.28 4.25 -26.12
N ASP A 49 3.38 3.43 -25.64
CA ASP A 49 2.75 3.56 -24.32
C ASP A 49 3.67 2.88 -23.30
N VAL A 50 4.23 3.67 -22.38
CA VAL A 50 5.26 3.26 -21.44
C VAL A 50 4.72 3.24 -20.02
N PHE A 51 4.92 2.11 -19.34
CA PHE A 51 4.60 1.92 -17.93
C PHE A 51 5.89 1.63 -17.15
N VAL A 52 6.11 2.37 -16.07
CA VAL A 52 7.33 2.25 -15.25
C VAL A 52 6.95 1.92 -13.81
N LEU A 53 7.25 0.70 -13.39
CA LEU A 53 7.05 0.26 -12.00
C LEU A 53 8.27 0.66 -11.16
N ALA A 54 8.01 1.33 -10.03
CA ALA A 54 9.03 1.66 -9.05
C ALA A 54 8.54 1.40 -7.62
N ALA A 55 9.28 0.58 -6.89
CA ALA A 55 9.13 0.37 -5.45
C ALA A 55 9.83 1.52 -4.71
N LEU A 56 9.06 2.48 -4.20
CA LEU A 56 9.57 3.75 -3.66
C LEU A 56 9.82 3.74 -2.14
N GLN A 57 9.58 2.63 -1.44
CA GLN A 57 9.95 2.50 -0.04
C GLN A 57 11.47 2.49 0.13
N GLY A 58 11.95 3.12 1.20
CA GLY A 58 13.37 3.03 1.57
C GLY A 58 13.73 1.64 2.12
N GLY A 59 15.01 1.34 2.09
CA GLY A 59 15.56 0.08 2.60
C GLY A 59 17.07 0.16 2.76
N PRO A 60 17.73 -0.97 3.09
CA PRO A 60 19.18 -1.01 3.27
C PRO A 60 19.99 -0.62 2.03
N GLU A 61 19.46 -0.90 0.84
CA GLU A 61 20.17 -0.69 -0.43
C GLU A 61 20.03 0.73 -0.98
N ALA A 62 18.89 1.39 -0.72
CA ALA A 62 18.59 2.71 -1.27
C ALA A 62 17.56 3.44 -0.39
N SER A 63 17.72 4.73 -0.23
CA SER A 63 16.74 5.57 0.46
C SER A 63 15.48 5.79 -0.40
N VAL A 64 14.43 6.33 0.22
CA VAL A 64 13.22 6.82 -0.48
C VAL A 64 13.60 7.84 -1.57
N ASN A 65 14.56 8.73 -1.28
CA ASN A 65 14.97 9.79 -2.19
C ASN A 65 15.70 9.23 -3.41
N ASP A 66 16.60 8.26 -3.21
CA ASP A 66 17.33 7.60 -4.30
C ASP A 66 16.37 6.90 -5.26
N ARG A 67 15.40 6.17 -4.72
CA ARG A 67 14.39 5.46 -5.52
C ARG A 67 13.48 6.42 -6.28
N LEU A 68 13.03 7.49 -5.62
CA LEU A 68 12.21 8.51 -6.25
C LEU A 68 12.98 9.21 -7.37
N LEU A 69 14.22 9.64 -7.14
CA LEU A 69 15.03 10.30 -8.16
C LEU A 69 15.30 9.38 -9.37
N ARG A 70 15.52 8.09 -9.12
CA ARG A 70 15.69 7.08 -10.17
C ARG A 70 14.43 6.96 -11.05
N LEU A 71 13.25 6.91 -10.43
CA LEU A 71 11.99 6.93 -11.16
C LEU A 71 11.87 8.20 -12.01
N LEU A 72 12.10 9.37 -11.41
CA LEU A 72 11.97 10.67 -12.06
C LEU A 72 12.84 10.76 -13.33
N PHE A 73 14.10 10.36 -13.24
CA PHE A 73 15.03 10.39 -14.38
C PHE A 73 14.66 9.38 -15.47
N PHE A 74 14.14 8.21 -15.09
CA PHE A 74 13.70 7.23 -16.09
C PHE A 74 12.43 7.69 -16.83
N LEU A 75 11.48 8.31 -16.13
CA LEU A 75 10.29 8.92 -16.76
C LEU A 75 10.70 9.99 -17.76
N ALA A 76 11.56 10.94 -17.35
CA ALA A 76 12.09 11.99 -18.23
C ALA A 76 12.82 11.40 -19.43
N THR A 77 13.67 10.40 -19.22
CA THR A 77 14.38 9.73 -20.32
C THR A 77 13.41 9.13 -21.35
N CYS A 78 12.36 8.45 -20.92
CA CYS A 78 11.35 7.92 -21.84
C CYS A 78 10.62 9.04 -22.59
N ARG A 79 10.30 10.14 -21.91
CA ARG A 79 9.66 11.31 -22.53
C ARG A 79 10.56 11.99 -23.56
N ASP A 80 11.81 12.25 -23.23
CA ASP A 80 12.79 12.89 -24.11
C ASP A 80 13.02 12.09 -25.39
N HIS A 81 12.89 10.76 -25.32
CA HIS A 81 13.01 9.85 -26.47
C HIS A 81 11.66 9.59 -27.16
N GLY A 82 10.64 10.41 -26.92
CA GLY A 82 9.41 10.46 -27.71
C GLY A 82 8.36 9.40 -27.36
N ALA A 83 8.33 8.89 -26.12
CA ALA A 83 7.21 8.07 -25.68
C ALA A 83 5.88 8.80 -25.84
N ALA A 84 4.87 8.13 -26.39
CA ALA A 84 3.55 8.72 -26.61
C ALA A 84 2.82 9.01 -25.29
N ARG A 85 2.92 8.08 -24.35
CA ARG A 85 2.39 8.21 -22.99
C ARG A 85 3.38 7.58 -22.00
N VAL A 86 3.55 8.20 -20.83
CA VAL A 86 4.41 7.70 -19.75
C VAL A 86 3.57 7.62 -18.47
N THR A 87 3.35 6.40 -17.98
CA THR A 87 2.61 6.11 -16.75
C THR A 87 3.56 5.61 -15.68
N ALA A 88 3.61 6.30 -14.55
CA ALA A 88 4.31 5.82 -13.36
C ALA A 88 3.43 4.87 -12.57
N ILE A 89 3.98 3.75 -12.11
CA ILE A 89 3.33 2.81 -11.19
C ILE A 89 4.16 2.81 -9.92
N ALA A 90 3.65 3.48 -8.89
CA ALA A 90 4.23 3.54 -7.56
C ALA A 90 3.23 2.95 -6.58
N PRO A 91 3.26 1.63 -6.31
CA PRO A 91 2.30 1.00 -5.40
C PRO A 91 2.25 1.71 -4.06
N TYR A 92 3.39 2.02 -3.46
CA TYR A 92 3.53 2.92 -2.32
C TYR A 92 4.04 4.29 -2.80
N LEU A 93 3.28 5.36 -2.52
CA LEU A 93 3.70 6.73 -2.81
C LEU A 93 4.29 7.38 -1.55
N PRO A 94 5.59 7.68 -1.53
CA PRO A 94 6.22 8.30 -0.38
C PRO A 94 5.77 9.76 -0.19
N TYR A 95 6.03 10.30 1.01
CA TYR A 95 5.63 11.65 1.43
C TYR A 95 4.11 11.88 1.51
N GLY A 96 3.27 10.86 1.25
CA GLY A 96 1.80 10.93 1.32
C GLY A 96 1.26 11.27 2.71
N ARG A 97 1.99 10.94 3.79
CA ARG A 97 1.62 11.26 5.19
C ARG A 97 1.69 12.76 5.52
N LYS A 98 2.41 13.55 4.71
CA LYS A 98 2.47 15.00 4.85
C LYS A 98 1.51 15.62 3.83
N ASP A 99 0.23 15.43 4.11
CA ASP A 99 -0.93 15.77 3.29
C ASP A 99 -1.58 17.12 3.65
N ARG A 100 -1.17 17.70 4.79
CA ARG A 100 -1.69 18.97 5.32
C ARG A 100 -0.65 19.67 6.20
N ARG A 101 -0.80 20.98 6.34
CA ARG A 101 -0.02 21.76 7.29
C ARG A 101 -0.69 21.69 8.65
N THR A 102 0.02 21.19 9.66
CA THR A 102 -0.45 21.09 11.05
C THR A 102 0.15 22.16 11.93
N LYS A 103 1.25 22.77 11.49
CA LYS A 103 1.94 23.90 12.14
C LYS A 103 2.27 24.97 11.12
N ALA A 104 2.55 26.18 11.58
CA ALA A 104 3.06 27.23 10.72
C ALA A 104 4.33 26.77 9.99
N PHE A 105 4.43 27.11 8.70
CA PHE A 105 5.55 26.79 7.82
C PHE A 105 5.78 25.28 7.53
N ASP A 106 4.87 24.41 7.94
CA ASP A 106 4.93 22.99 7.57
C ASP A 106 4.98 22.81 6.04
N PRO A 107 5.81 21.89 5.51
CA PRO A 107 5.78 21.53 4.11
C PRO A 107 4.51 20.77 3.75
N LEU A 108 4.16 20.72 2.47
CA LEU A 108 3.10 19.90 1.91
C LEU A 108 3.73 18.84 0.99
N GLY A 109 4.31 17.80 1.59
CA GLY A 109 5.20 16.85 0.91
C GLY A 109 4.57 16.17 -0.30
N ILE A 110 3.31 15.72 -0.19
CA ILE A 110 2.59 15.08 -1.29
C ILE A 110 2.50 15.97 -2.53
N ARG A 111 2.27 17.28 -2.33
CA ARG A 111 2.19 18.24 -3.43
C ARG A 111 3.53 18.40 -4.15
N TYR A 112 4.63 18.45 -3.40
CA TYR A 112 5.95 18.63 -4.00
C TYR A 112 6.37 17.40 -4.79
N VAL A 113 6.07 16.19 -4.28
CA VAL A 113 6.30 14.94 -5.01
C VAL A 113 5.46 14.90 -6.28
N ALA A 114 4.17 15.25 -6.21
CA ALA A 114 3.29 15.31 -7.38
C ALA A 114 3.83 16.23 -8.45
N GLN A 115 4.17 17.47 -8.08
CA GLN A 115 4.74 18.48 -9.01
C GLN A 115 6.03 17.97 -9.66
N THR A 116 6.89 17.28 -8.91
CA THR A 116 8.15 16.76 -9.44
C THR A 116 7.92 15.61 -10.41
N ILE A 117 7.02 14.67 -10.10
CA ILE A 117 6.66 13.57 -11.01
C ILE A 117 6.06 14.11 -12.32
N GLU A 118 5.16 15.07 -12.23
CA GLU A 118 4.55 15.70 -13.42
C GLU A 118 5.57 16.48 -14.26
N ALA A 119 6.49 17.21 -13.61
CA ALA A 119 7.55 17.95 -14.29
C ALA A 119 8.50 17.05 -15.10
N MET A 120 8.65 15.78 -14.68
CA MET A 120 9.44 14.78 -15.41
C MET A 120 8.66 14.10 -16.56
N GLY A 121 7.51 14.66 -16.95
CA GLY A 121 6.76 14.19 -18.11
C GLY A 121 5.87 12.98 -17.86
N CYS A 122 5.52 12.71 -16.60
CA CYS A 122 4.52 11.69 -16.25
C CYS A 122 3.12 12.15 -16.68
N ASP A 123 2.42 11.33 -17.47
CA ASP A 123 1.05 11.61 -17.92
C ASP A 123 0.01 11.06 -16.97
N GLN A 124 0.33 9.99 -16.23
CA GLN A 124 -0.57 9.34 -15.30
C GLN A 124 0.19 8.62 -14.18
N LEU A 125 -0.36 8.63 -12.98
CA LEU A 125 0.13 7.84 -11.84
C LEU A 125 -0.84 6.70 -11.53
N VAL A 126 -0.31 5.51 -11.24
CA VAL A 126 -1.04 4.40 -10.60
C VAL A 126 -0.45 4.19 -9.22
N THR A 127 -1.28 4.21 -8.18
CA THR A 127 -0.85 3.98 -6.79
C THR A 127 -1.90 3.20 -6.01
N LEU A 128 -1.48 2.49 -4.95
CA LEU A 128 -2.38 1.74 -4.09
C LEU A 128 -2.58 2.50 -2.77
N GLU A 129 -3.76 2.41 -2.22
CA GLU A 129 -4.13 2.80 -0.85
C GLU A 129 -3.44 4.06 -0.35
N ALA A 130 -3.73 5.17 -1.00
CA ALA A 130 -3.17 6.46 -0.59
C ALA A 130 -3.57 6.81 0.85
N HIS A 131 -2.65 7.41 1.60
CA HIS A 131 -2.91 7.84 2.99
C HIS A 131 -4.11 8.78 3.09
N ASN A 132 -4.25 9.68 2.11
CA ASN A 132 -5.39 10.58 1.96
C ASN A 132 -5.68 10.79 0.48
N ILE A 133 -6.79 10.21 -0.01
CA ILE A 133 -7.17 10.25 -1.42
C ILE A 133 -7.48 11.69 -1.87
N ALA A 134 -8.19 12.47 -1.06
CA ALA A 134 -8.53 13.85 -1.40
C ALA A 134 -7.28 14.72 -1.54
N ALA A 135 -6.29 14.54 -0.66
CA ALA A 135 -5.02 15.24 -0.77
C ALA A 135 -4.22 14.79 -2.01
N LEU A 136 -4.27 13.51 -2.37
CA LEU A 136 -3.65 12.97 -3.57
C LEU A 136 -4.26 13.62 -4.83
N ASP A 137 -5.59 13.59 -4.96
CA ASP A 137 -6.32 14.17 -6.10
C ASP A 137 -6.08 15.67 -6.23
N CYS A 138 -5.99 16.39 -5.10
CA CYS A 138 -5.68 17.82 -5.09
C CYS A 138 -4.19 18.12 -5.39
N ALA A 139 -3.29 17.18 -5.17
CA ALA A 139 -1.86 17.38 -5.39
C ALA A 139 -1.47 17.24 -6.88
N PHE A 140 -2.07 16.28 -7.58
CA PHE A 140 -1.83 16.01 -8.99
C PHE A 140 -2.78 16.81 -9.88
N ARG A 141 -2.28 17.24 -11.04
CA ARG A 141 -3.05 17.82 -12.15
C ARG A 141 -3.30 16.79 -13.26
N ARG A 142 -2.42 15.80 -13.35
CA ARG A 142 -2.55 14.67 -14.25
C ARG A 142 -3.41 13.59 -13.61
N PRO A 143 -4.05 12.71 -14.39
CA PRO A 143 -4.86 11.63 -13.86
C PRO A 143 -4.07 10.76 -12.88
N VAL A 144 -4.72 10.42 -11.76
CA VAL A 144 -4.23 9.42 -10.81
C VAL A 144 -5.23 8.29 -10.77
N LEU A 145 -4.78 7.06 -11.01
CA LEU A 145 -5.56 5.86 -10.75
C LEU A 145 -5.20 5.34 -9.36
N HIS A 146 -6.09 5.59 -8.42
CA HIS A 146 -5.99 5.07 -7.06
C HIS A 146 -6.63 3.68 -6.99
N LEU A 147 -5.88 2.68 -6.57
CA LEU A 147 -6.35 1.30 -6.37
C LEU A 147 -6.61 1.06 -4.89
N ALA A 148 -7.89 0.99 -4.51
CA ALA A 148 -8.30 0.66 -3.14
C ALA A 148 -8.18 -0.85 -2.88
N THR A 149 -7.83 -1.23 -1.65
CA THR A 149 -7.59 -2.63 -1.28
C THR A 149 -8.72 -3.24 -0.44
N ASP A 150 -9.80 -2.52 -0.19
CA ASP A 150 -10.97 -2.96 0.56
C ASP A 150 -11.57 -4.27 0.06
N ARG A 151 -11.78 -4.41 -1.26
CA ARG A 151 -12.31 -5.63 -1.88
C ARG A 151 -11.34 -6.80 -1.82
N LEU A 152 -10.02 -6.53 -1.89
CA LEU A 152 -8.98 -7.56 -1.72
C LEU A 152 -9.05 -8.17 -0.32
N TRP A 153 -9.14 -7.31 0.71
CA TRP A 153 -9.30 -7.74 2.09
C TRP A 153 -10.60 -8.47 2.33
N ALA A 154 -11.71 -7.92 1.84
CA ALA A 154 -13.03 -8.52 2.01
C ALA A 154 -13.10 -9.93 1.42
N ALA A 155 -12.56 -10.14 0.23
CA ALA A 155 -12.52 -11.45 -0.42
C ALA A 155 -11.63 -12.44 0.35
N ASP A 156 -10.45 -12.02 0.83
CA ASP A 156 -9.57 -12.89 1.65
C ASP A 156 -10.21 -13.27 2.99
N ILE A 157 -10.89 -12.33 3.65
CA ILE A 157 -11.58 -12.61 4.92
C ILE A 157 -12.76 -13.53 4.67
N ALA A 158 -13.60 -13.26 3.67
CA ALA A 158 -14.76 -14.09 3.36
C ALA A 158 -14.38 -15.54 3.08
N ALA A 159 -13.27 -15.77 2.36
CA ALA A 159 -12.75 -17.11 2.08
C ALA A 159 -12.28 -17.87 3.34
N ARG A 160 -11.99 -17.16 4.44
CA ARG A 160 -11.42 -17.73 5.68
C ARG A 160 -12.40 -17.79 6.85
N VAL A 161 -13.50 -17.07 6.79
CA VAL A 161 -14.50 -17.08 7.86
C VAL A 161 -15.16 -18.45 7.93
N LYS A 162 -14.77 -19.24 8.95
CA LYS A 162 -15.33 -20.59 9.18
C LYS A 162 -16.53 -20.58 10.11
N ASP A 163 -16.56 -19.68 11.08
CA ASP A 163 -17.61 -19.56 12.07
C ASP A 163 -18.66 -18.52 11.60
N ALA A 164 -19.75 -19.02 11.04
CA ALA A 164 -20.83 -18.18 10.56
C ALA A 164 -21.59 -17.46 11.69
N ALA A 165 -21.52 -17.94 12.93
CA ALA A 165 -22.21 -17.35 14.07
C ALA A 165 -21.44 -16.18 14.71
N ARG A 166 -20.11 -16.13 14.53
CA ARG A 166 -19.30 -15.07 15.15
C ARG A 166 -19.49 -13.74 14.44
N PRO A 167 -19.85 -12.66 15.14
CA PRO A 167 -19.95 -11.34 14.54
C PRO A 167 -18.63 -10.87 13.91
N LEU A 168 -18.72 -10.15 12.79
CA LEU A 168 -17.59 -9.48 12.15
C LEU A 168 -17.60 -8.00 12.52
N ALA A 169 -16.42 -7.43 12.70
CA ALA A 169 -16.27 -6.00 12.94
C ALA A 169 -15.04 -5.46 12.21
N VAL A 170 -15.14 -4.25 11.67
CA VAL A 170 -14.02 -3.49 11.12
C VAL A 170 -13.76 -2.28 12.01
N LEU A 171 -12.49 -2.06 12.35
CA LEU A 171 -12.08 -1.01 13.26
C LEU A 171 -11.05 -0.11 12.61
N SER A 172 -11.30 1.21 12.63
CA SER A 172 -10.26 2.20 12.30
C SER A 172 -9.35 2.43 13.51
N PRO A 173 -8.02 2.40 13.35
CA PRO A 173 -7.09 2.61 14.45
C PRO A 173 -6.96 4.07 14.88
N ASP A 174 -7.50 5.01 14.09
CA ASP A 174 -7.58 6.44 14.41
C ASP A 174 -8.67 7.15 13.57
N PRO A 175 -8.99 8.42 13.87
CA PRO A 175 -10.04 9.16 13.14
C PRO A 175 -9.71 9.39 11.65
N GLY A 176 -8.43 9.40 11.26
CA GLY A 176 -8.02 9.59 9.87
C GLY A 176 -8.39 8.43 8.96
N GLY A 177 -8.43 7.20 9.49
CA GLY A 177 -8.77 5.99 8.76
C GLY A 177 -10.26 5.64 8.73
N VAL A 178 -11.14 6.43 9.34
CA VAL A 178 -12.57 6.13 9.48
C VAL A 178 -13.23 5.80 8.14
N LYS A 179 -12.99 6.62 7.10
CA LYS A 179 -13.60 6.38 5.77
C LYS A 179 -13.09 5.09 5.13
N ARG A 180 -11.80 4.78 5.26
CA ARG A 180 -11.21 3.50 4.81
C ARG A 180 -11.88 2.31 5.48
N ALA A 181 -12.02 2.37 6.80
CA ALA A 181 -12.65 1.31 7.57
C ALA A 181 -14.15 1.14 7.24
N GLN A 182 -14.87 2.22 6.95
CA GLN A 182 -16.25 2.15 6.47
C GLN A 182 -16.36 1.43 5.13
N LEU A 183 -15.56 1.83 4.12
CA LEU A 183 -15.54 1.18 2.81
C LEU A 183 -15.17 -0.30 2.92
N MET A 184 -14.22 -0.63 3.80
CA MET A 184 -13.87 -2.01 4.10
C MET A 184 -15.03 -2.79 4.73
N ALA A 185 -15.79 -2.19 5.66
CA ALA A 185 -16.96 -2.83 6.25
C ALA A 185 -18.04 -3.11 5.19
N GLU A 186 -18.35 -2.13 4.34
CA GLU A 186 -19.30 -2.27 3.22
C GLU A 186 -18.86 -3.37 2.23
N ALA A 187 -17.57 -3.42 1.88
CA ALA A 187 -17.02 -4.47 1.02
C ALA A 187 -17.12 -5.86 1.67
N LEU A 188 -16.86 -5.95 2.98
CA LEU A 188 -16.94 -7.20 3.74
C LEU A 188 -18.39 -7.67 3.90
N GLU A 189 -19.34 -6.77 4.13
CA GLU A 189 -20.77 -7.09 4.12
C GLU A 189 -21.20 -7.68 2.77
N THR A 190 -20.77 -7.04 1.69
CA THR A 190 -21.05 -7.52 0.32
C THR A 190 -20.45 -8.90 0.08
N ALA A 191 -19.20 -9.13 0.49
CA ALA A 191 -18.49 -10.39 0.24
C ALA A 191 -19.03 -11.57 1.11
N THR A 192 -19.48 -11.26 2.34
CA THR A 192 -19.94 -12.30 3.29
C THR A 192 -21.46 -12.45 3.33
N GLN A 193 -22.22 -11.51 2.77
CA GLN A 193 -23.68 -11.40 2.89
C GLN A 193 -24.14 -11.39 4.38
N ARG A 194 -23.35 -10.74 5.24
CA ARG A 194 -23.58 -10.67 6.69
C ARG A 194 -23.37 -9.25 7.19
N PRO A 195 -24.12 -8.82 8.23
CA PRO A 195 -23.86 -7.54 8.87
C PRO A 195 -22.43 -7.47 9.43
N VAL A 196 -21.76 -6.34 9.21
CA VAL A 196 -20.43 -6.06 9.72
C VAL A 196 -20.50 -4.85 10.65
N ARG A 197 -20.09 -5.02 11.88
CA ARG A 197 -20.02 -3.92 12.85
C ARG A 197 -18.87 -3.00 12.49
N PHE A 198 -19.03 -1.72 12.82
CA PHE A 198 -18.01 -0.70 12.56
C PHE A 198 -17.63 0.02 13.85
N GLY A 199 -16.36 0.41 13.97
CA GLY A 199 -15.88 1.20 15.08
C GLY A 199 -14.59 1.95 14.76
N PHE A 200 -14.18 2.82 15.67
CA PHE A 200 -12.89 3.52 15.58
C PHE A 200 -12.32 3.83 16.96
N VAL A 201 -11.02 4.08 16.98
CA VAL A 201 -10.26 4.44 18.19
C VAL A 201 -9.76 5.87 18.05
N GLU A 202 -10.02 6.69 19.05
CA GLU A 202 -9.53 8.06 19.12
C GLU A 202 -8.56 8.26 20.28
N LYS A 203 -7.45 8.97 20.02
CA LYS A 203 -6.51 9.40 21.05
C LYS A 203 -6.99 10.68 21.69
N ARG A 204 -7.32 10.65 22.98
CA ARG A 204 -7.47 11.89 23.75
C ARG A 204 -6.08 12.45 24.05
N ARG A 205 -5.85 13.68 23.62
CA ARG A 205 -4.71 14.48 24.03
C ARG A 205 -5.22 15.62 24.90
N SER A 206 -4.77 15.64 26.17
CA SER A 206 -4.97 16.78 27.04
C SER A 206 -3.58 17.40 27.31
N ALA A 207 -3.44 18.71 27.05
CA ALA A 207 -2.20 19.47 27.24
C ALA A 207 -0.94 18.82 26.59
N GLY A 208 -1.09 18.19 25.43
CA GLY A 208 0.02 17.53 24.72
C GLY A 208 0.39 16.13 25.20
N VAL A 209 -0.21 15.66 26.28
CA VAL A 209 -0.03 14.30 26.82
C VAL A 209 -1.18 13.41 26.37
N VAL A 210 -0.89 12.16 25.97
CA VAL A 210 -1.92 11.16 25.66
C VAL A 210 -2.60 10.76 26.98
N SER A 211 -3.82 11.24 27.21
CA SER A 211 -4.57 11.07 28.46
C SER A 211 -5.55 9.90 28.45
N GLY A 212 -5.65 9.17 27.34
CA GLY A 212 -6.54 8.00 27.22
C GLY A 212 -6.88 7.65 25.78
N THR A 213 -7.61 6.55 25.61
CA THR A 213 -8.14 6.06 24.34
C THR A 213 -9.64 6.06 24.44
N GLN A 214 -10.33 6.76 23.54
CA GLN A 214 -11.77 6.65 23.39
C GLN A 214 -12.09 5.62 22.33
N PHE A 215 -12.94 4.68 22.64
CA PHE A 215 -13.42 3.63 21.75
C PHE A 215 -14.87 3.89 21.37
N ALA A 216 -15.20 3.84 20.10
CA ALA A 216 -16.56 3.93 19.60
C ALA A 216 -16.87 2.72 18.72
N GLY A 217 -17.97 2.03 19.03
CA GLY A 217 -18.40 0.83 18.32
C GLY A 217 -18.70 -0.33 19.27
N ASP A 218 -19.28 -1.42 18.72
CA ASP A 218 -19.51 -2.67 19.43
C ASP A 218 -18.66 -3.79 18.80
N VAL A 219 -17.76 -4.37 19.60
CA VAL A 219 -16.85 -5.46 19.18
C VAL A 219 -16.97 -6.69 20.07
N ALA A 220 -17.91 -6.71 21.03
CA ALA A 220 -18.06 -7.81 21.96
C ALA A 220 -18.32 -9.14 21.23
N GLY A 221 -17.51 -10.15 21.52
CA GLY A 221 -17.55 -11.48 20.91
C GLY A 221 -17.17 -11.54 19.43
N ALA A 222 -16.81 -10.40 18.80
CA ALA A 222 -16.56 -10.32 17.37
C ALA A 222 -15.13 -10.77 16.96
N SER A 223 -14.99 -11.15 15.69
CA SER A 223 -13.72 -11.16 14.98
C SER A 223 -13.50 -9.76 14.41
N VAL A 224 -12.54 -9.04 14.96
CA VAL A 224 -12.26 -7.63 14.66
C VAL A 224 -11.12 -7.52 13.67
N HIS A 225 -11.33 -6.77 12.60
CA HIS A 225 -10.33 -6.46 11.59
C HIS A 225 -9.93 -4.98 11.71
N VAL A 226 -8.74 -4.72 12.24
CA VAL A 226 -8.19 -3.36 12.37
C VAL A 226 -7.49 -3.02 11.06
N VAL A 227 -7.98 -2.01 10.32
CA VAL A 227 -7.50 -1.68 8.98
C VAL A 227 -6.79 -0.33 8.94
N ASP A 228 -5.59 -0.31 8.32
CA ASP A 228 -4.80 0.89 8.09
C ASP A 228 -4.21 0.89 6.67
N ASP A 229 -3.70 2.02 6.18
CA ASP A 229 -2.98 2.09 4.89
C ASP A 229 -1.59 1.47 5.01
N MET A 230 -0.90 1.69 6.11
CA MET A 230 0.47 1.23 6.29
C MET A 230 0.79 0.86 7.74
N ILE A 231 1.75 -0.04 7.90
CA ILE A 231 2.34 -0.34 9.19
C ILE A 231 3.83 0.01 9.16
N CYS A 232 4.26 0.87 10.08
CA CYS A 232 5.68 1.14 10.36
C CYS A 232 6.09 0.44 11.67
N GLY A 233 6.14 1.18 12.77
CA GLY A 233 6.43 0.62 14.10
C GLY A 233 5.26 -0.08 14.79
N GLY A 234 4.07 -0.13 14.18
CA GLY A 234 2.90 -0.87 14.67
C GLY A 234 2.15 -0.28 15.86
N GLY A 235 2.65 0.78 16.49
CA GLY A 235 2.09 1.29 17.74
C GLY A 235 0.63 1.79 17.64
N THR A 236 0.20 2.30 16.47
CA THR A 236 -1.19 2.73 16.26
C THR A 236 -2.12 1.52 16.19
N LEU A 237 -1.73 0.54 15.39
CA LEU A 237 -2.48 -0.71 15.22
C LEU A 237 -2.56 -1.49 16.54
N LEU A 238 -1.45 -1.56 17.30
CA LEU A 238 -1.42 -2.26 18.58
C LEU A 238 -2.37 -1.65 19.60
N ARG A 239 -2.39 -0.33 19.74
CA ARG A 239 -3.34 0.34 20.65
C ARG A 239 -4.78 0.04 20.28
N ALA A 240 -5.10 0.04 18.99
CA ALA A 240 -6.44 -0.31 18.53
C ALA A 240 -6.80 -1.77 18.85
N ALA A 241 -5.84 -2.68 18.68
CA ALA A 241 -6.04 -4.09 19.03
C ALA A 241 -6.24 -4.30 20.53
N GLN A 242 -5.45 -3.63 21.36
CA GLN A 242 -5.61 -3.65 22.82
C GLN A 242 -6.97 -3.08 23.25
N ALA A 243 -7.39 -1.97 22.65
CA ALA A 243 -8.70 -1.40 22.90
C ALA A 243 -9.82 -2.37 22.49
N ALA A 244 -9.74 -3.00 21.33
CA ALA A 244 -10.71 -4.01 20.89
C ALA A 244 -10.78 -5.19 21.88
N ARG A 245 -9.63 -5.70 22.34
CA ARG A 245 -9.58 -6.76 23.37
C ARG A 245 -10.22 -6.32 24.68
N ALA A 246 -9.93 -5.12 25.15
CA ALA A 246 -10.51 -4.56 26.37
C ALA A 246 -12.04 -4.41 26.28
N HIS A 247 -12.59 -4.24 25.06
CA HIS A 247 -14.03 -4.18 24.79
C HIS A 247 -14.63 -5.55 24.39
N GLY A 248 -13.93 -6.66 24.67
CA GLY A 248 -14.48 -8.00 24.55
C GLY A 248 -14.35 -8.64 23.16
N ALA A 249 -13.49 -8.14 22.27
CA ALA A 249 -13.22 -8.79 20.99
C ALA A 249 -12.70 -10.22 21.20
N ALA A 250 -13.32 -11.20 20.52
CA ALA A 250 -12.90 -12.60 20.58
C ALA A 250 -11.63 -12.85 19.77
N GLN A 251 -11.50 -12.21 18.62
CA GLN A 251 -10.31 -12.25 17.76
C GLN A 251 -9.97 -10.86 17.26
N VAL A 252 -8.68 -10.59 17.04
CA VAL A 252 -8.20 -9.32 16.49
C VAL A 252 -7.17 -9.57 15.42
N HIS A 253 -7.44 -9.09 14.22
CA HIS A 253 -6.60 -9.20 13.04
C HIS A 253 -6.18 -7.82 12.56
N GLY A 254 -4.88 -7.61 12.35
CA GLY A 254 -4.37 -6.36 11.76
C GLY A 254 -4.29 -6.49 10.24
N LEU A 255 -4.73 -5.44 9.53
CA LEU A 255 -4.66 -5.34 8.07
C LEU A 255 -3.98 -4.04 7.68
N ALA A 256 -3.00 -4.10 6.78
CA ALA A 256 -2.46 -2.90 6.17
C ALA A 256 -1.93 -3.18 4.76
N THR A 257 -2.10 -2.20 3.88
CA THR A 257 -1.64 -2.35 2.50
C THR A 257 -0.12 -2.30 2.43
N HIS A 258 0.52 -1.33 3.07
CA HIS A 258 1.97 -1.13 2.94
C HIS A 258 2.73 -1.60 4.18
N ALA A 259 3.58 -2.61 3.99
CA ALA A 259 4.42 -3.19 5.05
C ALA A 259 5.74 -2.40 5.22
N LEU A 260 5.69 -1.16 5.71
CA LEU A 260 6.86 -0.33 6.00
C LEU A 260 7.49 -0.66 7.35
N PHE A 261 7.63 -1.93 7.65
CA PHE A 261 8.01 -2.43 8.95
C PHE A 261 9.36 -1.90 9.45
N THR A 262 9.39 -1.50 10.70
CA THR A 262 10.62 -1.27 11.46
C THR A 262 10.90 -2.43 12.41
N ASP A 263 12.13 -2.58 12.87
CA ASP A 263 12.54 -3.68 13.77
C ASP A 263 11.68 -3.75 15.05
N THR A 264 11.18 -2.63 15.52
CA THR A 264 10.32 -2.53 16.71
C THR A 264 8.99 -3.27 16.57
N LEU A 265 8.50 -3.52 15.35
CA LEU A 265 7.23 -4.20 15.12
C LEU A 265 7.26 -5.65 15.60
N VAL A 266 8.37 -6.35 15.39
CA VAL A 266 8.51 -7.78 15.74
C VAL A 266 8.33 -7.99 17.24
N ASP A 267 9.04 -7.18 18.04
CA ASP A 267 8.96 -7.25 19.51
C ASP A 267 7.56 -6.89 20.00
N LEU A 268 6.95 -5.93 19.35
CA LEU A 268 5.64 -5.40 19.68
C LEU A 268 4.52 -6.42 19.43
N VAL A 269 4.58 -7.18 18.33
CA VAL A 269 3.59 -8.22 17.98
C VAL A 269 3.82 -9.49 18.81
N ARG A 270 5.08 -9.85 19.10
CA ARG A 270 5.41 -11.03 19.93
C ARG A 270 5.05 -10.83 21.38
N GLY A 271 5.35 -9.65 21.93
CA GLY A 271 5.26 -9.38 23.37
C GLY A 271 3.85 -9.20 23.92
N ASN A 272 2.86 -8.82 23.11
CA ASN A 272 1.59 -8.31 23.61
C ASN A 272 0.36 -9.21 23.39
N GLY A 273 0.44 -10.25 22.57
CA GLY A 273 -0.70 -11.15 22.32
C GLY A 273 -2.00 -10.48 21.81
N ALA A 274 -1.94 -9.18 21.49
CA ALA A 274 -3.10 -8.40 21.09
C ALA A 274 -3.65 -8.81 19.72
N PHE A 275 -2.77 -9.26 18.81
CA PHE A 275 -3.15 -9.74 17.49
C PHE A 275 -3.10 -11.26 17.38
N ASP A 276 -4.13 -11.85 16.78
CA ASP A 276 -4.13 -13.25 16.34
C ASP A 276 -3.38 -13.40 15.02
N SER A 277 -3.52 -12.43 14.11
CA SER A 277 -2.78 -12.40 12.85
C SER A 277 -2.59 -10.98 12.33
N LEU A 278 -1.61 -10.83 11.45
CA LEU A 278 -1.33 -9.63 10.68
C LEU A 278 -1.34 -9.99 9.20
N THR A 279 -2.08 -9.24 8.39
CA THR A 279 -2.09 -9.44 6.94
C THR A 279 -1.70 -8.13 6.25
N VAL A 280 -0.77 -8.21 5.31
CA VAL A 280 -0.29 -7.08 4.51
C VAL A 280 -0.31 -7.45 3.03
N THR A 281 0.03 -6.51 2.16
CA THR A 281 0.22 -6.82 0.73
C THR A 281 1.69 -6.82 0.35
N ASP A 282 1.99 -7.34 -0.85
CA ASP A 282 3.32 -7.27 -1.46
C ASP A 282 3.55 -5.95 -2.24
N SER A 283 2.70 -4.94 -2.04
CA SER A 283 2.94 -3.57 -2.54
C SER A 283 4.25 -2.97 -2.02
N VAL A 284 4.59 -3.33 -0.78
CA VAL A 284 5.90 -3.17 -0.16
C VAL A 284 6.25 -4.52 0.44
N ALA A 285 7.23 -5.20 -0.13
CA ALA A 285 7.66 -6.49 0.39
C ALA A 285 8.25 -6.33 1.81
N PRO A 286 7.74 -7.04 2.81
CA PRO A 286 8.31 -6.99 4.16
C PRO A 286 9.74 -7.52 4.14
N PHE A 287 10.63 -6.90 4.91
CA PHE A 287 12.00 -7.40 5.05
C PHE A 287 12.00 -8.83 5.61
N ALA A 288 12.87 -9.68 5.07
CA ALA A 288 12.92 -11.11 5.40
C ALA A 288 13.05 -11.35 6.92
N GLN A 289 13.87 -10.58 7.62
CA GLN A 289 14.06 -10.67 9.07
C GLN A 289 12.77 -10.41 9.85
N VAL A 290 11.99 -9.40 9.44
CA VAL A 290 10.70 -9.09 10.07
C VAL A 290 9.67 -10.16 9.73
N ALA A 291 9.65 -10.63 8.49
CA ALA A 291 8.76 -11.71 8.07
C ALA A 291 9.01 -13.00 8.86
N MET A 292 10.28 -13.39 9.05
CA MET A 292 10.67 -14.54 9.89
C MET A 292 10.29 -14.31 11.36
N GLY A 293 10.50 -13.10 11.87
CA GLY A 293 10.11 -12.72 13.23
C GLY A 293 8.62 -12.85 13.51
N LEU A 294 7.78 -12.74 12.52
CA LEU A 294 6.32 -12.84 12.57
C LEU A 294 5.79 -14.17 12.01
N ALA A 295 6.66 -15.18 11.79
CA ALA A 295 6.29 -16.46 11.21
C ALA A 295 5.07 -17.07 11.91
N GLY A 296 4.12 -17.60 11.13
CA GLY A 296 2.85 -18.15 11.60
C GLY A 296 1.76 -17.09 11.93
N ARG A 297 2.11 -15.81 12.05
CA ARG A 297 1.13 -14.72 12.27
C ARG A 297 1.04 -13.72 11.13
N LEU A 298 2.04 -13.66 10.24
CA LEU A 298 2.06 -12.76 9.09
C LEU A 298 1.59 -13.48 7.83
N ARG A 299 0.68 -12.82 7.10
CA ARG A 299 0.25 -13.20 5.76
C ARG A 299 0.53 -12.06 4.80
N VAL A 300 0.85 -12.39 3.55
CA VAL A 300 1.07 -11.41 2.49
C VAL A 300 0.14 -11.73 1.32
N LEU A 301 -0.68 -10.77 0.93
CA LEU A 301 -1.56 -10.87 -0.25
C LEU A 301 -0.89 -10.22 -1.45
N GLY A 302 -1.03 -10.86 -2.60
CA GLY A 302 -0.50 -10.35 -3.87
C GLY A 302 -1.39 -9.28 -4.48
N VAL A 303 -0.80 -8.14 -4.87
CA VAL A 303 -1.49 -7.05 -5.59
C VAL A 303 -1.22 -7.07 -7.10
N ALA A 304 -0.40 -7.98 -7.57
CA ALA A 304 -0.01 -8.04 -8.98
C ALA A 304 -1.18 -8.16 -9.96
N PRO A 305 -2.22 -8.98 -9.74
CA PRO A 305 -3.37 -9.04 -10.64
C PRO A 305 -4.13 -7.71 -10.74
N MET A 306 -4.29 -7.01 -9.62
CA MET A 306 -4.95 -5.71 -9.55
C MET A 306 -4.19 -4.64 -10.33
N ILE A 307 -2.85 -4.61 -10.21
CA ILE A 307 -2.01 -3.67 -10.96
C ILE A 307 -1.99 -4.04 -12.44
N ALA A 308 -1.90 -5.32 -12.79
CA ALA A 308 -1.94 -5.77 -14.17
C ALA A 308 -3.24 -5.38 -14.87
N GLU A 309 -4.38 -5.55 -14.20
CA GLU A 309 -5.67 -5.10 -14.71
C GLU A 309 -5.71 -3.58 -14.92
N ALA A 310 -5.18 -2.81 -13.98
CA ALA A 310 -5.09 -1.35 -14.11
C ALA A 310 -4.25 -0.94 -15.34
N ILE A 311 -3.10 -1.59 -15.57
CA ILE A 311 -2.25 -1.37 -16.74
C ILE A 311 -3.02 -1.67 -18.02
N ALA A 312 -3.69 -2.83 -18.09
CA ALA A 312 -4.48 -3.23 -19.26
C ALA A 312 -5.62 -2.23 -19.54
N CYS A 313 -6.37 -1.81 -18.50
CA CYS A 313 -7.43 -0.81 -18.65
C CYS A 313 -6.92 0.53 -19.18
N ILE A 314 -5.77 0.99 -18.68
CA ILE A 314 -5.15 2.24 -19.15
C ILE A 314 -4.67 2.08 -20.59
N HIS A 315 -4.04 0.94 -20.93
CA HIS A 315 -3.50 0.69 -22.26
C HIS A 315 -4.63 0.58 -23.31
N ASP A 316 -5.67 -0.20 -23.00
CA ASP A 316 -6.79 -0.49 -23.90
C ASP A 316 -7.87 0.61 -23.86
N ALA A 317 -7.74 1.60 -23.00
CA ALA A 317 -8.73 2.65 -22.74
C ALA A 317 -10.12 2.08 -22.37
N ARG A 318 -10.15 0.96 -21.61
CA ARG A 318 -11.39 0.28 -21.18
C ARG A 318 -11.65 0.46 -19.68
N PRO A 319 -12.89 0.33 -19.21
CA PRO A 319 -13.21 0.38 -17.78
C PRO A 319 -12.50 -0.75 -17.00
N GLN A 320 -12.16 -0.49 -15.75
CA GLN A 320 -11.60 -1.50 -14.84
C GLN A 320 -12.68 -2.50 -14.46
N SER A 321 -12.38 -3.79 -14.55
CA SER A 321 -13.27 -4.89 -14.15
C SER A 321 -13.25 -5.11 -12.62
N ALA A 322 -14.07 -6.04 -12.13
CA ALA A 322 -13.98 -6.44 -10.74
C ALA A 322 -12.58 -7.02 -10.42
N PRO A 323 -12.04 -6.78 -9.21
CA PRO A 323 -10.71 -7.27 -8.85
C PRO A 323 -10.66 -8.80 -8.89
N ALA A 324 -9.50 -9.31 -9.30
CA ALA A 324 -9.22 -10.75 -9.25
C ALA A 324 -9.28 -11.27 -7.80
N PRO A 325 -9.55 -12.57 -7.62
CA PRO A 325 -9.56 -13.18 -6.28
C PRO A 325 -8.19 -13.01 -5.59
N PRO A 326 -8.19 -12.89 -4.25
CA PRO A 326 -6.95 -12.69 -3.50
C PRO A 326 -6.00 -13.89 -3.66
N CYS A 327 -4.73 -13.59 -3.91
CA CYS A 327 -3.67 -14.57 -3.97
C CYS A 327 -2.71 -14.36 -2.79
N VAL A 328 -2.49 -15.41 -2.01
CA VAL A 328 -1.49 -15.38 -0.92
C VAL A 328 -0.11 -15.56 -1.52
N VAL A 329 0.77 -14.62 -1.22
CA VAL A 329 2.16 -14.68 -1.65
C VAL A 329 2.99 -15.40 -0.58
N PRO A 330 3.75 -16.45 -0.92
CA PRO A 330 4.68 -17.05 0.01
C PRO A 330 5.69 -16.02 0.51
N LEU A 331 5.96 -16.03 1.82
CA LEU A 331 7.06 -15.26 2.37
C LEU A 331 8.35 -15.78 1.73
N ALA A 332 9.10 -14.89 1.07
CA ALA A 332 10.36 -15.27 0.45
C ALA A 332 11.34 -15.77 1.55
N THR A 333 11.61 -17.06 1.58
CA THR A 333 12.79 -17.61 2.24
C THR A 333 13.95 -17.35 1.28
N HIS A 334 14.77 -16.35 1.56
CA HIS A 334 16.02 -16.20 0.84
C HIS A 334 16.91 -17.42 1.10
N GLN A 335 17.17 -18.19 0.04
CA GLN A 335 18.35 -19.05 -0.05
C GLN A 335 19.56 -18.18 -0.39
#